data_9e71b64f7390d99f034d9d890c93da5f
#
_entry.id   9e71b64f7390d99f034d9d890c93da5f
#
_cell.length_a   1.000
_cell.length_b   1.000
_cell.length_c   1.000
_cell.angle_alpha   90.00
_cell.angle_beta   90.00
_cell.angle_gamma   90.00
#
_symmetry.space_group_name_H-M   'P 1'
#
loop_
_entity.id
_entity.type
_entity.pdbx_description
1 polymer ?
#
loop_
_entity_poly.entity_id
_entity_poly.type
_entity_poly.pdbx_seq_one_letter_code
_entity_poly.pdbx_strand_id
1 'polypeptide(L)'
;MTTTRPTHASRSRWAAPASFAVLGALGATILAACTPTTGLDMSKPLSDGTWTAQSNADDQGSIGTITITVEGGRITATSYETTLADGTDKGAEYGKNSAGEVFNEDYYKKAQAAVASYQEYSDNLTKVGDPAKVDVIAGATVAHQQFVQAAIRAIAAAQGVSPDGADDINIPGLNDATKDGDLDKDLGGSDG
;
A
#
# COMPACT_ATOMS: atom_id res chain seq x y z
N MET A 1 0.38 -80.78 -8.81
CA MET A 1 -0.53 -81.28 -9.86
C MET A 1 -1.22 -80.09 -10.50
N THR A 2 -0.88 -79.90 -11.72
CA THR A 2 -1.69 -79.60 -12.90
C THR A 2 -2.18 -78.11 -12.99
N THR A 3 -1.45 -77.28 -13.72
CA THR A 3 -1.69 -76.88 -15.14
C THR A 3 -3.08 -76.26 -15.33
N THR A 4 -3.24 -75.02 -15.81
CA THR A 4 -3.15 -74.66 -17.23
C THR A 4 -3.43 -73.19 -17.44
N ARG A 5 -2.67 -72.54 -18.28
CA ARG A 5 -2.96 -71.35 -19.14
C ARG A 5 -4.00 -71.77 -20.22
N PRO A 6 -4.46 -70.90 -21.13
CA PRO A 6 -4.13 -69.51 -21.51
C PRO A 6 -5.31 -68.64 -22.08
N THR A 7 -4.92 -67.44 -22.60
CA THR A 7 -5.40 -66.75 -23.81
C THR A 7 -6.73 -65.99 -23.70
N HIS A 8 -6.90 -64.76 -24.17
CA HIS A 8 -6.64 -64.18 -25.46
C HIS A 8 -6.82 -62.66 -25.46
N ALA A 9 -6.06 -62.01 -26.26
CA ALA A 9 -6.11 -60.61 -26.59
C ALA A 9 -7.40 -60.21 -27.29
N SER A 10 -7.85 -58.99 -27.04
CA SER A 10 -8.63 -58.25 -28.04
C SER A 10 -8.25 -56.77 -28.01
N ARG A 11 -7.60 -56.35 -29.07
CA ARG A 11 -7.36 -54.96 -29.43
C ARG A 11 -8.64 -54.39 -29.99
N SER A 12 -9.18 -53.35 -29.41
CA SER A 12 -10.09 -52.47 -30.13
C SER A 12 -9.51 -51.06 -30.16
N ARG A 13 -9.05 -50.68 -31.33
CA ARG A 13 -8.67 -49.34 -31.70
C ARG A 13 -9.95 -48.51 -31.81
N TRP A 14 -10.10 -47.52 -30.96
CA TRP A 14 -11.13 -46.49 -31.18
C TRP A 14 -10.41 -45.18 -31.54
N ALA A 15 -10.71 -44.73 -32.73
CA ALA A 15 -10.24 -43.48 -33.29
C ALA A 15 -10.82 -42.31 -32.50
N ALA A 16 -9.97 -41.36 -32.09
CA ALA A 16 -10.41 -40.10 -31.53
C ALA A 16 -10.77 -39.10 -32.63
N PRO A 17 -11.86 -38.37 -32.51
CA PRO A 17 -12.05 -37.16 -33.31
C PRO A 17 -11.28 -36.00 -32.70
N ALA A 18 -10.53 -35.30 -33.54
CA ALA A 18 -9.85 -34.07 -33.21
C ALA A 18 -10.88 -32.95 -32.95
N SER A 19 -11.00 -32.52 -31.72
CA SER A 19 -11.73 -31.30 -31.38
C SER A 19 -10.75 -30.14 -31.29
N PHE A 20 -10.85 -29.22 -32.20
CA PHE A 20 -10.15 -27.95 -32.18
C PHE A 20 -10.68 -27.12 -31.01
N ALA A 21 -9.90 -27.01 -29.95
CA ALA A 21 -10.10 -26.01 -28.88
C ALA A 21 -9.49 -24.69 -29.34
N VAL A 22 -10.35 -23.74 -29.69
CA VAL A 22 -9.99 -22.33 -29.87
C VAL A 22 -9.61 -21.79 -28.48
N LEU A 23 -8.32 -21.63 -28.21
CA LEU A 23 -7.83 -20.85 -27.08
C LEU A 23 -8.10 -19.37 -27.33
N GLY A 24 -9.17 -18.87 -26.75
CA GLY A 24 -9.37 -17.45 -26.57
C GLY A 24 -8.32 -16.93 -25.58
N ALA A 25 -7.29 -16.24 -26.07
CA ALA A 25 -6.36 -15.51 -25.24
C ALA A 25 -7.10 -14.32 -24.62
N LEU A 26 -7.63 -14.48 -23.40
CA LEU A 26 -8.00 -13.38 -22.54
C LEU A 26 -6.71 -12.69 -22.14
N GLY A 27 -6.41 -11.58 -22.81
CA GLY A 27 -5.34 -10.68 -22.45
C GLY A 27 -5.62 -10.10 -21.06
N ALA A 28 -5.06 -10.72 -20.03
CA ALA A 28 -4.91 -10.06 -18.73
C ALA A 28 -3.90 -8.94 -18.93
N THR A 29 -4.37 -7.71 -19.11
CA THR A 29 -3.54 -6.52 -18.94
C THR A 29 -3.16 -6.46 -17.47
N ILE A 30 -1.96 -6.97 -17.17
CA ILE A 30 -1.33 -6.72 -15.87
C ILE A 30 -1.04 -5.22 -15.87
N LEU A 31 -1.86 -4.45 -15.17
CA LEU A 31 -1.47 -3.12 -14.74
C LEU A 31 -0.25 -3.33 -13.85
N ALA A 32 0.92 -3.12 -14.41
CA ALA A 32 2.14 -3.02 -13.64
C ALA A 32 1.98 -1.78 -12.75
N ALA A 33 1.45 -1.97 -11.55
CA ALA A 33 1.58 -0.98 -10.51
C ALA A 33 3.09 -0.73 -10.38
N CYS A 34 3.53 0.50 -10.62
CA CYS A 34 4.91 0.90 -10.35
C CYS A 34 5.13 0.72 -8.85
N THR A 35 5.64 -0.43 -8.45
CA THR A 35 6.13 -0.63 -7.08
C THR A 35 7.32 0.29 -6.90
N PRO A 36 7.31 1.20 -5.94
CA PRO A 36 8.44 2.06 -5.69
C PRO A 36 9.66 1.19 -5.37
N THR A 37 10.78 1.48 -6.03
CA THR A 37 12.06 0.83 -5.73
C THR A 37 12.54 1.39 -4.40
N THR A 38 12.36 0.66 -3.32
CA THR A 38 12.69 1.12 -1.97
C THR A 38 14.19 1.18 -1.68
N GLY A 39 15.03 0.59 -2.54
CA GLY A 39 16.48 0.47 -2.29
C GLY A 39 16.85 -0.46 -1.13
N LEU A 40 15.86 -1.01 -0.43
CA LEU A 40 16.05 -1.90 0.71
C LEU A 40 16.24 -3.35 0.27
N ASP A 41 17.12 -4.07 0.95
CA ASP A 41 17.25 -5.52 0.82
C ASP A 41 16.41 -6.21 1.90
N MET A 42 15.16 -6.52 1.57
CA MET A 42 14.22 -7.15 2.50
C MET A 42 14.56 -8.61 2.86
N SER A 43 15.62 -9.17 2.29
CA SER A 43 16.17 -10.48 2.70
C SER A 43 17.08 -10.37 3.94
N LYS A 44 17.56 -9.17 4.25
CA LYS A 44 18.38 -8.92 5.44
C LYS A 44 17.51 -8.84 6.69
N PRO A 45 17.94 -9.47 7.79
CA PRO A 45 17.24 -9.33 9.06
C PRO A 45 17.35 -7.88 9.56
N LEU A 46 16.29 -7.43 10.22
CA LEU A 46 16.26 -6.16 10.92
C LEU A 46 16.89 -6.32 12.30
N SER A 47 17.54 -5.27 12.82
CA SER A 47 18.01 -5.24 14.22
C SER A 47 16.81 -5.08 15.14
N ASP A 48 16.75 -5.89 16.20
CA ASP A 48 15.72 -5.79 17.22
C ASP A 48 15.75 -4.42 17.90
N GLY A 49 14.56 -3.90 18.21
CA GLY A 49 14.40 -2.58 18.84
C GLY A 49 13.20 -1.81 18.30
N THR A 50 13.12 -0.55 18.68
CA THR A 50 12.11 0.40 18.21
C THR A 50 12.77 1.45 17.33
N TRP A 51 12.22 1.64 16.12
CA TRP A 51 12.79 2.53 15.12
C TRP A 51 11.71 3.51 14.67
N THR A 52 12.01 4.80 14.75
CA THR A 52 11.09 5.88 14.36
C THR A 52 11.70 6.69 13.24
N ALA A 53 10.89 7.04 12.24
CA ALA A 53 11.29 7.91 11.13
C ALA A 53 10.12 8.74 10.64
N GLN A 54 10.44 9.79 9.89
CA GLN A 54 9.46 10.72 9.35
C GLN A 54 9.54 10.79 7.83
N SER A 55 8.43 11.11 7.20
CA SER A 55 8.39 11.50 5.78
C SER A 55 8.91 12.93 5.60
N ASN A 56 9.10 13.33 4.35
CA ASN A 56 9.11 14.75 4.01
C ASN A 56 7.71 15.33 4.20
N ALA A 57 7.63 16.65 4.36
CA ALA A 57 6.35 17.35 4.45
C ALA A 57 5.61 17.30 3.10
N ASP A 58 4.28 17.25 3.14
CA ASP A 58 3.44 17.52 1.98
C ASP A 58 3.39 19.04 1.67
N ASP A 59 2.64 19.42 0.65
CA ASP A 59 2.48 20.83 0.22
C ASP A 59 1.81 21.72 1.26
N GLN A 60 1.20 21.14 2.29
CA GLN A 60 0.61 21.84 3.43
C GLN A 60 1.50 21.81 4.68
N GLY A 61 2.69 21.24 4.59
CA GLY A 61 3.63 21.10 5.70
C GLY A 61 3.30 19.96 6.65
N SER A 62 2.39 19.05 6.29
CA SER A 62 2.08 17.91 7.13
C SER A 62 3.14 16.80 6.97
N ILE A 63 3.46 16.12 8.06
CA ILE A 63 4.53 15.12 8.14
C ILE A 63 3.96 13.80 8.67
N GLY A 64 4.26 12.71 7.96
CA GLY A 64 3.98 11.36 8.43
C GLY A 64 5.10 10.84 9.33
N THR A 65 4.76 10.31 10.49
CA THR A 65 5.69 9.68 11.42
C THR A 65 5.35 8.21 11.59
N ILE A 66 6.34 7.34 11.42
CA ILE A 66 6.20 5.91 11.65
C ILE A 66 7.09 5.44 12.80
N THR A 67 6.58 4.53 13.60
CA THR A 67 7.37 3.78 14.58
C THR A 67 7.15 2.30 14.33
N ILE A 68 8.24 1.55 14.14
CA ILE A 68 8.21 0.09 14.01
C ILE A 68 8.91 -0.54 15.23
N THR A 69 8.36 -1.63 15.73
CA THR A 69 9.01 -2.51 16.70
C THR A 69 9.47 -3.78 15.99
N VAL A 70 10.73 -4.12 16.19
CA VAL A 70 11.36 -5.29 15.59
C VAL A 70 11.75 -6.28 16.70
N GLU A 71 11.34 -7.53 16.54
CA GLU A 71 11.69 -8.65 17.42
C GLU A 71 12.01 -9.88 16.57
N GLY A 72 13.14 -10.52 16.88
CA GLY A 72 13.61 -11.68 16.12
C GLY A 72 13.86 -11.38 14.63
N GLY A 73 14.30 -10.15 14.32
CA GLY A 73 14.62 -9.71 12.97
C GLY A 73 13.40 -9.40 12.09
N ARG A 74 12.20 -9.25 12.67
CA ARG A 74 10.93 -8.99 11.95
C ARG A 74 10.15 -7.87 12.61
N ILE A 75 9.38 -7.13 11.82
CA ILE A 75 8.44 -6.13 12.34
C ILE A 75 7.30 -6.86 13.04
N THR A 76 7.11 -6.55 14.34
CA THR A 76 6.04 -7.13 15.19
C THR A 76 4.95 -6.13 15.53
N ALA A 77 5.26 -4.83 15.44
CA ALA A 77 4.27 -3.77 15.58
C ALA A 77 4.66 -2.56 14.73
N THR A 78 3.66 -1.86 14.27
CA THR A 78 3.80 -0.59 13.53
C THR A 78 2.78 0.40 14.05
N SER A 79 3.18 1.65 14.21
CA SER A 79 2.30 2.80 14.42
C SER A 79 2.64 3.86 13.38
N TYR A 80 1.63 4.38 12.71
CA TYR A 80 1.77 5.47 11.75
C TYR A 80 0.76 6.56 12.05
N GLU A 81 1.21 7.79 12.05
CA GLU A 81 0.39 8.99 12.31
C GLU A 81 0.88 10.14 11.43
N THR A 82 0.05 11.14 11.24
CA THR A 82 0.41 12.34 10.50
C THR A 82 0.05 13.57 11.31
N THR A 83 0.99 14.52 11.37
CA THR A 83 0.79 15.82 12.03
C THR A 83 0.70 16.93 10.98
N LEU A 84 -0.06 17.97 11.30
CA LEU A 84 -0.10 19.23 10.56
C LEU A 84 1.20 20.02 10.77
N ALA A 85 1.38 21.09 9.98
CA ALA A 85 2.55 21.97 10.09
C ALA A 85 2.70 22.65 11.47
N ASP A 86 1.62 22.78 12.21
CA ASP A 86 1.62 23.34 13.59
C ASP A 86 1.88 22.27 14.68
N GLY A 87 2.10 21.01 14.27
CA GLY A 87 2.30 19.89 15.17
C GLY A 87 1.01 19.24 15.68
N THR A 88 -0.16 19.69 15.26
CA THR A 88 -1.43 19.07 15.64
C THR A 88 -1.62 17.74 14.89
N ASP A 89 -2.05 16.69 15.59
CA ASP A 89 -2.31 15.39 14.98
C ASP A 89 -3.51 15.45 14.03
N LYS A 90 -3.40 14.81 12.87
CA LYS A 90 -4.53 14.53 12.00
C LYS A 90 -5.34 13.37 12.58
N GLY A 91 -6.13 13.68 13.61
CA GLY A 91 -6.99 12.73 14.32
C GLY A 91 -8.48 12.97 14.05
N ALA A 92 -9.32 12.67 15.05
CA ALA A 92 -10.78 12.79 14.96
C ALA A 92 -11.28 14.21 14.69
N GLU A 93 -10.48 15.22 14.98
CA GLU A 93 -10.82 16.64 14.72
C GLU A 93 -10.38 17.12 13.33
N TYR A 94 -9.56 16.32 12.62
CA TYR A 94 -9.09 16.69 11.29
C TYR A 94 -10.25 16.75 10.28
N GLY A 95 -10.32 17.88 9.56
CA GLY A 95 -11.43 18.17 8.64
C GLY A 95 -12.59 18.96 9.25
N LYS A 96 -12.51 19.31 10.55
CA LYS A 96 -13.42 20.26 11.20
C LYS A 96 -12.87 21.69 11.13
N ASN A 97 -13.71 22.67 11.34
CA ASN A 97 -13.31 24.07 11.49
C ASN A 97 -12.70 24.33 12.89
N SER A 98 -12.19 25.54 13.12
CA SER A 98 -11.60 25.94 14.40
C SER A 98 -12.58 25.95 15.59
N ALA A 99 -13.88 25.88 15.34
CA ALA A 99 -14.90 25.72 16.37
C ALA A 99 -15.23 24.23 16.68
N GLY A 100 -14.54 23.28 16.01
CA GLY A 100 -14.81 21.86 16.17
C GLY A 100 -16.04 21.36 15.42
N GLU A 101 -16.56 22.13 14.46
CA GLU A 101 -17.78 21.83 13.72
C GLU A 101 -17.44 21.31 12.32
N VAL A 102 -18.24 20.38 11.81
CA VAL A 102 -18.15 19.91 10.43
C VAL A 102 -18.77 20.99 9.53
N PHE A 103 -17.92 21.74 8.86
CA PHE A 103 -18.35 22.78 7.92
C PHE A 103 -18.72 22.21 6.55
N ASN A 104 -17.98 21.17 6.10
CA ASN A 104 -18.22 20.48 4.84
C ASN A 104 -18.17 18.98 5.09
N GLU A 105 -19.33 18.32 4.99
CA GLU A 105 -19.51 16.91 5.26
C GLU A 105 -18.64 16.01 4.36
N ASP A 106 -18.54 16.34 3.07
CA ASP A 106 -17.78 15.54 2.10
C ASP A 106 -16.28 15.67 2.34
N TYR A 107 -15.81 16.89 2.64
CA TYR A 107 -14.42 17.09 3.04
C TYR A 107 -14.10 16.34 4.34
N TYR A 108 -14.97 16.44 5.35
CA TYR A 108 -14.78 15.75 6.61
C TYR A 108 -14.73 14.23 6.44
N LYS A 109 -15.63 13.65 5.62
CA LYS A 109 -15.60 12.21 5.30
C LYS A 109 -14.27 11.80 4.66
N LYS A 110 -13.78 12.58 3.70
CA LYS A 110 -12.47 12.33 3.06
C LYS A 110 -11.31 12.45 4.05
N ALA A 111 -11.34 13.49 4.90
CA ALA A 111 -10.34 13.68 5.95
C ALA A 111 -10.32 12.50 6.93
N GLN A 112 -11.48 12.03 7.37
CA GLN A 112 -11.58 10.89 8.29
C GLN A 112 -11.25 9.56 7.60
N ALA A 113 -11.50 9.39 6.31
CA ALA A 113 -11.05 8.23 5.54
C ALA A 113 -9.51 8.18 5.47
N ALA A 114 -8.86 9.35 5.27
CA ALA A 114 -7.41 9.43 5.31
C ALA A 114 -6.86 9.08 6.71
N VAL A 115 -7.47 9.57 7.79
CA VAL A 115 -7.09 9.22 9.17
C VAL A 115 -7.25 7.73 9.43
N ALA A 116 -8.36 7.12 8.99
CA ALA A 116 -8.59 5.68 9.14
C ALA A 116 -7.54 4.84 8.40
N SER A 117 -7.02 5.34 7.28
CA SER A 117 -5.97 4.65 6.51
C SER A 117 -4.66 4.47 7.27
N TYR A 118 -4.36 5.31 8.26
CA TYR A 118 -3.10 5.23 9.02
C TYR A 118 -3.00 3.92 9.80
N GLN A 119 -4.08 3.50 10.43
CA GLN A 119 -4.13 2.22 11.13
C GLN A 119 -4.01 1.05 10.15
N GLU A 120 -4.70 1.13 9.01
CA GLU A 120 -4.67 0.07 8.00
C GLU A 120 -3.26 -0.07 7.38
N TYR A 121 -2.56 1.02 7.11
CA TYR A 121 -1.16 0.97 6.68
C TYR A 121 -0.25 0.35 7.74
N SER A 122 -0.46 0.70 9.01
CA SER A 122 0.28 0.12 10.14
C SER A 122 0.10 -1.39 10.24
N ASP A 123 -1.15 -1.86 10.17
CA ASP A 123 -1.49 -3.28 10.24
C ASP A 123 -0.93 -4.04 9.04
N ASN A 124 -1.04 -3.47 7.83
CA ASN A 124 -0.53 -4.07 6.62
C ASN A 124 1.00 -4.19 6.65
N LEU A 125 1.74 -3.15 7.05
CA LEU A 125 3.20 -3.24 7.17
C LEU A 125 3.62 -4.29 8.20
N THR A 126 2.98 -4.33 9.35
CA THR A 126 3.24 -5.36 10.37
C THR A 126 3.05 -6.76 9.81
N LYS A 127 2.02 -6.96 8.97
CA LYS A 127 1.69 -8.25 8.37
C LYS A 127 2.66 -8.66 7.26
N VAL A 128 3.01 -7.72 6.35
CA VAL A 128 3.80 -8.04 5.15
C VAL A 128 5.30 -7.80 5.34
N GLY A 129 5.68 -6.92 6.26
CA GLY A 129 7.07 -6.58 6.60
C GLY A 129 7.84 -5.81 5.50
N ASP A 130 7.18 -5.40 4.43
CA ASP A 130 7.80 -4.79 3.25
C ASP A 130 6.93 -3.61 2.77
N PRO A 131 7.41 -2.37 2.85
CA PRO A 131 6.62 -1.20 2.47
C PRO A 131 6.21 -1.18 1.00
N ALA A 132 6.97 -1.83 0.11
CA ALA A 132 6.63 -1.93 -1.31
C ALA A 132 5.42 -2.85 -1.58
N LYS A 133 5.00 -3.63 -0.58
CA LYS A 133 3.84 -4.54 -0.64
C LYS A 133 2.61 -4.01 0.10
N VAL A 134 2.67 -2.79 0.59
CA VAL A 134 1.52 -2.13 1.20
C VAL A 134 0.79 -1.36 0.11
N ASP A 135 -0.40 -1.83 -0.25
CA ASP A 135 -1.20 -1.23 -1.31
C ASP A 135 -1.75 0.14 -0.89
N VAL A 136 -1.92 1.02 -1.88
CA VAL A 136 -2.58 2.32 -1.67
C VAL A 136 -4.06 2.13 -1.35
N ILE A 137 -4.53 2.83 -0.32
CA ILE A 137 -5.95 2.88 0.03
C ILE A 137 -6.59 4.02 -0.78
N ALA A 138 -7.74 3.73 -1.38
CA ALA A 138 -8.46 4.71 -2.20
C ALA A 138 -8.73 6.00 -1.41
N GLY A 139 -8.38 7.14 -2.01
CA GLY A 139 -8.53 8.45 -1.38
C GLY A 139 -7.43 8.82 -0.37
N ALA A 140 -6.41 7.97 -0.15
CA ALA A 140 -5.32 8.21 0.80
C ALA A 140 -3.93 8.21 0.13
N THR A 141 -3.82 8.66 -1.12
CA THR A 141 -2.57 8.62 -1.90
C THR A 141 -1.44 9.42 -1.24
N VAL A 142 -1.70 10.64 -0.77
CA VAL A 142 -0.69 11.46 -0.07
C VAL A 142 -0.21 10.76 1.19
N ALA A 143 -1.14 10.27 2.01
CA ALA A 143 -0.82 9.51 3.22
C ALA A 143 0.00 8.25 2.92
N HIS A 144 -0.31 7.54 1.81
CA HIS A 144 0.44 6.36 1.38
C HIS A 144 1.89 6.71 1.03
N GLN A 145 2.12 7.77 0.25
CA GLN A 145 3.47 8.16 -0.15
C GLN A 145 4.30 8.60 1.07
N GLN A 146 3.71 9.38 1.98
CA GLN A 146 4.35 9.73 3.24
C GLN A 146 4.66 8.50 4.10
N PHE A 147 3.70 7.56 4.20
CA PHE A 147 3.87 6.30 4.90
C PHE A 147 5.04 5.48 4.32
N VAL A 148 5.07 5.25 3.00
CA VAL A 148 6.12 4.47 2.34
C VAL A 148 7.49 5.11 2.56
N GLN A 149 7.60 6.43 2.41
CA GLN A 149 8.85 7.15 2.62
C GLN A 149 9.35 7.01 4.06
N ALA A 150 8.48 7.21 5.05
CA ALA A 150 8.82 7.04 6.45
C ALA A 150 9.20 5.58 6.78
N ALA A 151 8.47 4.61 6.21
CA ALA A 151 8.73 3.18 6.42
C ALA A 151 10.10 2.76 5.86
N ILE A 152 10.48 3.24 4.66
CA ILE A 152 11.82 3.01 4.11
C ILE A 152 12.89 3.51 5.07
N ARG A 153 12.74 4.71 5.59
CA ARG A 153 13.71 5.31 6.51
C ARG A 153 13.82 4.54 7.84
N ALA A 154 12.69 4.11 8.41
CA ALA A 154 12.68 3.32 9.64
C ALA A 154 13.32 1.94 9.45
N ILE A 155 13.01 1.26 8.35
CA ILE A 155 13.57 -0.05 8.02
C ILE A 155 15.07 0.06 7.71
N ALA A 156 15.49 1.08 6.94
CA ALA A 156 16.90 1.33 6.66
C ALA A 156 17.70 1.55 7.95
N ALA A 157 17.15 2.30 8.90
CA ALA A 157 17.75 2.47 10.23
C ALA A 157 17.86 1.14 10.98
N ALA A 158 16.83 0.29 10.93
CA ALA A 158 16.85 -1.05 11.53
C ALA A 158 17.87 -1.99 10.87
N GLN A 159 18.16 -1.80 9.59
CA GLN A 159 19.17 -2.55 8.84
C GLN A 159 20.58 -1.95 8.98
N GLY A 160 20.71 -0.74 9.53
CA GLY A 160 21.99 -0.02 9.60
C GLY A 160 22.51 0.42 8.23
N VAL A 161 21.61 0.73 7.28
CA VAL A 161 21.94 1.16 5.93
C VAL A 161 21.40 2.55 5.63
N SER A 162 21.88 3.16 4.54
CA SER A 162 21.31 4.42 4.05
C SER A 162 19.87 4.22 3.57
N PRO A 163 18.96 5.20 3.79
CA PRO A 163 17.60 5.15 3.30
C PRO A 163 17.50 5.55 1.81
N ASP A 164 18.44 5.07 0.98
CA ASP A 164 18.46 5.33 -0.45
C ASP A 164 17.11 4.94 -1.06
N GLY A 165 16.57 5.76 -1.94
CA GLY A 165 15.24 5.58 -2.51
C GLY A 165 14.09 6.15 -1.68
N ALA A 166 14.29 6.55 -0.41
CA ALA A 166 13.25 7.25 0.33
C ALA A 166 12.95 8.63 -0.29
N ASP A 167 13.99 9.35 -0.69
CA ASP A 167 13.84 10.68 -1.28
C ASP A 167 13.35 10.63 -2.74
N ASP A 168 13.39 9.46 -3.39
CA ASP A 168 12.78 9.24 -4.70
C ASP A 168 11.25 9.12 -4.64
N ILE A 169 10.69 8.94 -3.45
CA ILE A 169 9.24 8.90 -3.26
C ILE A 169 8.69 10.32 -3.38
N ASN A 170 7.95 10.56 -4.45
CA ASN A 170 7.26 11.83 -4.65
C ASN A 170 6.02 11.90 -3.75
N ILE A 171 5.94 12.90 -2.89
CA ILE A 171 4.73 13.19 -2.11
C ILE A 171 3.92 14.19 -2.91
N PRO A 172 2.79 13.78 -3.51
CA PRO A 172 2.00 14.67 -4.33
C PRO A 172 1.36 15.75 -3.46
N GLY A 173 1.21 16.96 -4.00
CA GLY A 173 0.39 17.98 -3.38
C GLY A 173 -1.08 17.52 -3.33
N LEU A 174 -1.82 18.03 -2.36
CA LEU A 174 -3.27 17.73 -2.25
C LEU A 174 -4.02 18.10 -3.53
N ASN A 175 -3.60 19.17 -4.21
CA ASN A 175 -4.16 19.59 -5.49
C ASN A 175 -3.76 18.68 -6.66
N ASP A 176 -2.63 18.00 -6.58
CA ASP A 176 -2.18 17.08 -7.61
C ASP A 176 -2.85 15.71 -7.47
N ALA A 177 -3.08 15.25 -6.23
CA ALA A 177 -3.81 14.02 -5.94
C ALA A 177 -5.29 14.07 -6.37
N THR A 178 -5.85 15.29 -6.57
CA THR A 178 -7.22 15.48 -7.05
C THR A 178 -7.33 15.45 -8.57
N LYS A 179 -6.23 15.59 -9.31
CA LYS A 179 -6.25 15.56 -10.79
C LYS A 179 -6.50 14.18 -11.38
N ASP A 180 -6.23 13.12 -10.61
CA ASP A 180 -6.40 11.74 -11.09
C ASP A 180 -7.81 11.17 -10.88
N GLY A 181 -8.76 11.94 -10.37
CA GLY A 181 -10.13 11.48 -10.16
C GLY A 181 -11.11 12.52 -9.65
N ASP A 182 -11.80 13.18 -10.55
CA ASP A 182 -13.18 13.65 -10.44
C ASP A 182 -13.59 14.58 -9.26
N LEU A 183 -12.66 15.29 -8.63
CA LEU A 183 -12.98 16.25 -7.56
C LEU A 183 -13.16 17.72 -8.04
N ASP A 184 -12.77 18.03 -9.29
CA ASP A 184 -12.83 19.40 -9.81
C ASP A 184 -14.22 19.83 -10.30
N LYS A 185 -15.23 18.96 -10.28
CA LYS A 185 -16.57 19.30 -10.80
C LYS A 185 -17.48 19.99 -9.79
N ASP A 186 -17.18 19.90 -8.50
CA ASP A 186 -18.11 20.39 -7.47
C ASP A 186 -17.70 21.70 -6.79
N LEU A 187 -16.54 22.28 -7.12
CA LEU A 187 -16.12 23.57 -6.55
C LEU A 187 -16.27 24.78 -7.49
N GLY A 188 -16.74 24.57 -8.71
CA GLY A 188 -16.89 25.59 -9.75
C GLY A 188 -18.33 25.85 -10.16
N GLY A 189 -19.23 26.19 -9.26
CA GLY A 189 -20.62 26.43 -9.60
C GLY A 189 -21.35 27.35 -8.68
N SER A 190 -20.91 28.60 -8.59
CA SER A 190 -21.76 29.67 -8.05
C SER A 190 -21.24 31.02 -8.49
N ASP A 191 -21.43 31.33 -9.77
CA ASP A 191 -21.52 32.72 -10.25
C ASP A 191 -22.78 32.84 -11.11
N GLY A 192 -23.77 33.55 -10.55
CA GLY A 192 -25.02 33.90 -11.18
C GLY A 192 -25.79 34.88 -10.32
#